data_4d2d1badc6a92b311429da71b33f6f50
#
_entry.id   4d2d1badc6a92b311429da71b33f6f50
#
_cell.length_a   1.000
_cell.length_b   1.000
_cell.length_c   1.000
_cell.angle_alpha   90.00
_cell.angle_beta   90.00
_cell.angle_gamma   90.00
#
_symmetry.space_group_name_H-M   'P 1'
#
loop_
_entity.id
_entity.type
_entity.pdbx_description
1 polymer ?
#
loop_
_entity_poly.entity_id
_entity_poly.type
_entity_poly.pdbx_seq_one_letter_code
_entity_poly.pdbx_strand_id
1 'polypeptide(L)'
;MRALLRTLVLLALAGRALHAQTVATALQPVAAAPAAAPAGVERSVPVASRALPRGASLSAADYQVATVTVRYALRSAAAAEFGWVTRRPVAAGEPLIEPAVGPPALVTAGQPVTFVAGRDPVRLTIRGTAATAGSLGQMVWVRLDAGRRLRGVVTAPATVSADTTSLR
;
A
#
# COMPACT_ATOMS: atom_id res chain seq x y z
N MET A 1 -73.65 18.28 -53.83
CA MET A 1 -73.47 19.13 -54.98
C MET A 1 -72.04 19.06 -55.46
N ARG A 2 -71.92 18.62 -56.67
CA ARG A 2 -70.89 18.93 -57.65
C ARG A 2 -69.49 18.51 -57.29
N ALA A 3 -69.03 17.50 -57.80
CA ALA A 3 -68.73 17.19 -59.20
C ALA A 3 -67.23 17.35 -59.48
N LEU A 4 -66.69 16.31 -59.87
CA LEU A 4 -66.09 15.88 -61.10
C LEU A 4 -64.58 16.11 -61.14
N LEU A 5 -63.84 15.09 -61.27
CA LEU A 5 -63.45 14.40 -62.52
C LEU A 5 -62.24 15.07 -63.19
N ARG A 6 -61.20 14.34 -63.30
CA ARG A 6 -60.39 14.12 -64.52
C ARG A 6 -59.06 13.57 -64.15
N THR A 7 -58.88 12.30 -64.24
CA THR A 7 -58.49 11.57 -65.46
C THR A 7 -57.13 11.96 -66.01
N LEU A 8 -56.28 10.97 -65.94
CA LEU A 8 -55.49 10.45 -67.05
C LEU A 8 -54.05 10.92 -67.21
N VAL A 9 -53.31 9.96 -67.39
CA VAL A 9 -52.29 9.59 -68.39
C VAL A 9 -50.86 9.51 -67.83
N LEU A 10 -50.45 8.30 -67.72
CA LEU A 10 -49.33 7.63 -68.39
C LEU A 10 -48.06 8.43 -68.56
N LEU A 11 -46.99 8.04 -68.06
CA LEU A 11 -45.91 7.48 -68.87
C LEU A 11 -44.85 6.79 -68.02
N ALA A 12 -44.57 5.60 -68.36
CA ALA A 12 -43.46 4.83 -67.86
C ALA A 12 -42.15 5.45 -68.22
N LEU A 13 -41.26 5.71 -67.31
CA LEU A 13 -39.87 5.77 -67.62
C LEU A 13 -39.09 4.94 -66.57
N ALA A 14 -38.55 3.87 -67.13
CA ALA A 14 -37.63 3.01 -66.41
C ALA A 14 -36.39 3.79 -66.09
N GLY A 15 -36.22 4.10 -64.79
CA GLY A 15 -34.99 4.61 -64.24
C GLY A 15 -34.39 3.56 -63.31
N ARG A 16 -33.41 2.84 -63.80
CA ARG A 16 -32.56 1.96 -63.01
C ARG A 16 -31.88 2.81 -61.91
N ALA A 17 -32.45 2.83 -60.73
CA ALA A 17 -31.75 3.32 -59.59
C ALA A 17 -30.77 2.23 -59.12
N LEU A 18 -29.52 2.43 -59.40
CA LEU A 18 -28.41 1.69 -58.84
C LEU A 18 -28.50 1.84 -57.32
N HIS A 19 -28.86 0.77 -56.64
CA HIS A 19 -28.78 0.71 -55.17
C HIS A 19 -27.30 0.65 -54.81
N ALA A 20 -26.70 1.78 -54.56
CA ALA A 20 -25.46 1.86 -53.82
C ALA A 20 -25.80 1.47 -52.37
N GLN A 21 -25.68 0.21 -52.05
CA GLN A 21 -25.65 -0.22 -50.66
C GLN A 21 -24.34 0.29 -50.05
N THR A 22 -24.46 1.43 -49.40
CA THR A 22 -23.43 1.91 -48.50
C THR A 22 -23.36 0.93 -47.32
N VAL A 23 -22.41 0.03 -47.36
CA VAL A 23 -22.06 -0.80 -46.22
C VAL A 23 -21.51 0.17 -45.17
N ALA A 24 -22.38 0.72 -44.37
CA ALA A 24 -21.98 1.36 -43.12
C ALA A 24 -21.48 0.24 -42.20
N THR A 25 -20.18 -0.01 -42.28
CA THR A 25 -19.48 -0.79 -41.26
C THR A 25 -19.63 -0.01 -39.96
N ALA A 26 -20.67 -0.34 -39.20
CA ALA A 26 -20.82 0.12 -37.83
C ALA A 26 -19.60 -0.39 -37.06
N LEU A 27 -18.63 0.50 -36.86
CA LEU A 27 -17.64 0.33 -35.82
C LEU A 27 -18.43 0.32 -34.51
N GLN A 28 -18.84 -0.88 -34.07
CA GLN A 28 -19.30 -1.08 -32.71
C GLN A 28 -18.10 -0.74 -31.82
N PRO A 29 -18.23 0.22 -30.90
CA PRO A 29 -17.24 0.38 -29.88
C PRO A 29 -17.17 -0.96 -29.13
N VAL A 30 -16.04 -1.63 -29.27
CA VAL A 30 -15.72 -2.75 -28.37
C VAL A 30 -15.82 -2.17 -26.97
N ALA A 31 -16.91 -2.48 -26.29
CA ALA A 31 -17.03 -2.16 -24.89
C ALA A 31 -15.82 -2.79 -24.23
N ALA A 32 -14.86 -1.95 -23.84
CA ALA A 32 -13.73 -2.39 -23.07
C ALA A 32 -14.30 -3.11 -21.86
N ALA A 33 -14.12 -4.43 -21.80
CA ALA A 33 -14.48 -5.19 -20.63
C ALA A 33 -13.83 -4.48 -19.44
N PRO A 34 -14.58 -4.22 -18.35
CA PRO A 34 -14.01 -3.57 -17.19
C PRO A 34 -12.76 -4.38 -16.82
N ALA A 35 -11.60 -3.73 -16.84
CA ALA A 35 -10.35 -4.35 -16.45
C ALA A 35 -10.61 -4.99 -15.09
N ALA A 36 -10.51 -6.31 -15.03
CA ALA A 36 -10.76 -7.04 -13.80
C ALA A 36 -9.86 -6.42 -12.73
N ALA A 37 -10.47 -5.82 -11.72
CA ALA A 37 -9.73 -5.27 -10.60
C ALA A 37 -8.79 -6.39 -10.09
N PRO A 38 -7.53 -6.10 -9.78
CA PRO A 38 -6.58 -7.12 -9.38
C PRO A 38 -7.21 -7.91 -8.24
N ALA A 39 -7.35 -9.22 -8.46
CA ALA A 39 -8.02 -10.11 -7.53
C ALA A 39 -7.36 -10.01 -6.16
N GLY A 40 -8.09 -9.47 -5.19
CA GLY A 40 -7.65 -9.45 -3.80
C GLY A 40 -7.65 -10.87 -3.24
N VAL A 41 -6.85 -11.09 -2.23
CA VAL A 41 -6.84 -12.36 -1.48
C VAL A 41 -7.60 -12.15 -0.18
N GLU A 42 -8.55 -13.02 0.09
CA GLU A 42 -9.22 -13.04 1.38
C GLU A 42 -8.24 -13.47 2.47
N ARG A 43 -8.18 -12.70 3.51
CA ARG A 43 -7.31 -12.95 4.66
C ARG A 43 -8.02 -12.54 5.95
N SER A 44 -7.93 -13.42 6.93
CA SER A 44 -8.35 -13.10 8.29
C SER A 44 -7.24 -12.26 8.95
N VAL A 45 -7.56 -11.01 9.26
CA VAL A 45 -6.60 -10.05 9.84
C VAL A 45 -7.28 -9.21 10.92
N PRO A 46 -6.52 -8.65 11.85
CA PRO A 46 -7.06 -7.66 12.77
C PRO A 46 -7.48 -6.41 11.99
N VAL A 47 -8.66 -5.90 12.28
CA VAL A 47 -9.20 -4.64 11.76
C VAL A 47 -9.45 -3.69 12.92
N ALA A 48 -9.27 -2.38 12.67
CA ALA A 48 -9.51 -1.37 13.70
C ALA A 48 -10.98 -1.33 14.12
N SER A 49 -11.25 -1.44 15.40
CA SER A 49 -12.61 -1.30 15.96
C SER A 49 -13.08 0.15 15.99
N ARG A 50 -12.17 1.11 15.99
CA ARG A 50 -12.41 2.56 15.98
C ARG A 50 -11.33 3.29 15.17
N ALA A 51 -11.55 4.55 14.87
CA ALA A 51 -10.52 5.39 14.26
C ALA A 51 -9.32 5.57 15.22
N LEU A 52 -8.11 5.36 14.72
CA LEU A 52 -6.87 5.45 15.46
C LEU A 52 -6.00 6.56 14.88
N PRO A 53 -5.53 7.52 15.69
CA PRO A 53 -4.62 8.56 15.24
C PRO A 53 -3.22 7.95 15.01
N ARG A 54 -2.37 8.66 14.27
CA ARG A 54 -0.96 8.28 14.10
C ARG A 54 -0.25 8.24 15.45
N GLY A 55 0.56 7.21 15.69
CA GLY A 55 1.33 7.02 16.91
C GLY A 55 0.55 6.37 18.05
N ALA A 56 -0.70 6.00 17.84
CA ALA A 56 -1.48 5.27 18.85
C ALA A 56 -0.90 3.87 19.05
N SER A 57 -0.68 3.47 20.30
CA SER A 57 -0.34 2.10 20.66
C SER A 57 -1.59 1.23 20.58
N LEU A 58 -1.47 0.07 19.96
CA LEU A 58 -2.55 -0.89 19.80
C LEU A 58 -2.77 -1.68 21.06
N SER A 59 -3.99 -1.65 21.57
CA SER A 59 -4.48 -2.49 22.66
C SER A 59 -5.48 -3.53 22.15
N ALA A 60 -5.81 -4.52 22.96
CA ALA A 60 -6.80 -5.53 22.60
C ALA A 60 -8.19 -4.96 22.30
N ALA A 61 -8.54 -3.80 22.87
CA ALA A 61 -9.81 -3.13 22.63
C ALA A 61 -9.87 -2.38 21.28
N ASP A 62 -8.72 -2.16 20.64
CA ASP A 62 -8.61 -1.33 19.44
C ASP A 62 -8.84 -2.12 18.16
N TYR A 63 -8.88 -3.45 18.21
CA TYR A 63 -9.05 -4.27 17.03
C TYR A 63 -9.91 -5.51 17.26
N GLN A 64 -10.47 -5.99 16.19
CA GLN A 64 -11.20 -7.25 16.10
C GLN A 64 -10.72 -8.02 14.88
N VAL A 65 -10.82 -9.35 14.91
CA VAL A 65 -10.43 -10.18 13.76
C VAL A 65 -11.57 -10.21 12.76
N ALA A 66 -11.29 -9.86 11.51
CA ALA A 66 -12.25 -9.94 10.41
C ALA A 66 -11.58 -10.49 9.15
N THR A 67 -12.36 -11.14 8.30
CA THR A 67 -11.91 -11.55 6.98
C THR A 67 -12.09 -10.39 6.02
N VAL A 68 -10.99 -9.93 5.44
CA VAL A 68 -10.99 -8.83 4.49
C VAL A 68 -10.24 -9.21 3.21
N THR A 69 -10.65 -8.62 2.10
CA THR A 69 -9.95 -8.77 0.84
C THR A 69 -8.80 -7.79 0.78
N VAL A 70 -7.57 -8.28 0.88
CA VAL A 70 -6.36 -7.46 0.79
C VAL A 70 -5.77 -7.53 -0.62
N ARG A 71 -5.16 -6.43 -1.06
CA ARG A 71 -4.45 -6.39 -2.34
C ARG A 71 -3.30 -7.38 -2.35
N TYR A 72 -3.01 -7.94 -3.50
CA TYR A 72 -1.95 -8.95 -3.67
C TYR A 72 -0.61 -8.51 -3.06
N ALA A 73 -0.23 -7.25 -3.22
CA ALA A 73 0.99 -6.68 -2.67
C ALA A 73 1.07 -6.72 -1.12
N LEU A 74 -0.08 -6.81 -0.45
CA LEU A 74 -0.16 -6.85 1.02
C LEU A 74 -0.44 -8.25 1.58
N ARG A 75 -0.48 -9.28 0.74
CA ARG A 75 -0.80 -10.64 1.18
C ARG A 75 0.22 -11.24 2.17
N SER A 76 1.48 -10.82 2.10
CA SER A 76 2.55 -11.23 3.02
C SER A 76 2.88 -10.19 4.07
N ALA A 77 2.17 -9.05 4.10
CA ALA A 77 2.39 -8.03 5.12
C ALA A 77 2.08 -8.58 6.52
N ALA A 78 2.92 -8.23 7.50
CA ALA A 78 2.70 -8.62 8.87
C ALA A 78 1.41 -8.00 9.43
N ALA A 79 0.61 -8.81 10.10
CA ALA A 79 -0.55 -8.34 10.84
C ALA A 79 -0.12 -7.70 12.15
N ALA A 80 -0.95 -6.77 12.65
CA ALA A 80 -0.69 -6.11 13.93
C ALA A 80 -0.55 -7.11 15.07
N GLU A 81 0.43 -6.84 15.91
CA GLU A 81 0.63 -7.52 17.19
C GLU A 81 0.34 -6.56 18.34
N PHE A 82 0.14 -7.11 19.52
CA PHE A 82 -0.06 -6.32 20.73
C PHE A 82 1.15 -5.40 21.00
N GLY A 83 0.88 -4.12 21.30
CA GLY A 83 1.93 -3.12 21.53
C GLY A 83 2.51 -2.48 20.27
N TRP A 84 2.03 -2.85 19.08
CA TRP A 84 2.37 -2.12 17.85
C TRP A 84 1.77 -0.72 17.86
N VAL A 85 2.31 0.16 17.02
CA VAL A 85 1.86 1.53 16.89
C VAL A 85 1.41 1.84 15.46
N THR A 86 0.43 2.73 15.35
CA THR A 86 -0.04 3.22 14.07
C THR A 86 1.02 4.16 13.44
N ARG A 87 1.38 3.92 12.20
CA ARG A 87 2.33 4.76 11.43
C ARG A 87 1.64 5.90 10.68
N ARG A 88 0.33 5.78 10.49
CA ARG A 88 -0.56 6.79 9.91
C ARG A 88 -1.92 6.74 10.61
N PRO A 89 -2.81 7.72 10.41
CA PRO A 89 -4.20 7.58 10.84
C PRO A 89 -4.83 6.34 10.18
N VAL A 90 -5.59 5.58 10.96
CA VAL A 90 -6.30 4.37 10.53
C VAL A 90 -7.79 4.57 10.79
N ALA A 91 -8.64 4.29 9.82
CA ALA A 91 -10.09 4.37 9.97
C ALA A 91 -10.66 3.14 10.67
N ALA A 92 -11.85 3.27 11.27
CA ALA A 92 -12.58 2.12 11.78
C ALA A 92 -12.88 1.12 10.64
N GLY A 93 -12.70 -0.18 10.90
CA GLY A 93 -12.87 -1.25 9.92
C GLY A 93 -11.65 -1.46 8.98
N GLU A 94 -10.63 -0.63 9.07
CA GLU A 94 -9.45 -0.75 8.23
C GLU A 94 -8.51 -1.86 8.75
N PRO A 95 -7.90 -2.68 7.84
CA PRO A 95 -6.98 -3.72 8.24
C PRO A 95 -5.72 -3.16 8.91
N LEU A 96 -5.39 -3.71 10.07
CA LEU A 96 -4.19 -3.37 10.84
C LEU A 96 -3.03 -4.26 10.40
N ILE A 97 -2.48 -3.97 9.24
CA ILE A 97 -1.34 -4.66 8.64
C ILE A 97 -0.26 -3.65 8.24
N GLU A 98 0.97 -4.11 8.06
CA GLU A 98 2.01 -3.24 7.51
C GLU A 98 1.63 -2.73 6.09
N PRO A 99 1.96 -1.47 5.76
CA PRO A 99 2.74 -0.48 6.50
C PRO A 99 1.92 0.45 7.41
N ALA A 100 0.59 0.25 7.57
CA ALA A 100 -0.27 1.12 8.37
C ALA A 100 0.09 1.10 9.86
N VAL A 101 0.52 -0.04 10.34
CA VAL A 101 0.95 -0.29 11.71
C VAL A 101 2.33 -0.95 11.72
N GLY A 102 2.98 -0.99 12.87
CA GLY A 102 4.25 -1.68 13.01
C GLY A 102 4.79 -1.59 14.44
N PRO A 103 5.88 -2.31 14.73
CA PRO A 103 6.46 -2.30 16.06
C PRO A 103 6.90 -0.89 16.47
N PRO A 104 6.86 -0.55 17.77
CA PRO A 104 7.25 0.75 18.26
C PRO A 104 8.72 1.04 17.96
N ALA A 105 9.04 2.29 17.64
CA ALA A 105 10.42 2.70 17.46
C ALA A 105 11.12 2.73 18.84
N LEU A 106 12.18 1.96 18.97
CA LEU A 106 13.03 1.95 20.17
C LEU A 106 14.17 2.97 20.10
N VAL A 107 14.43 3.46 18.90
CA VAL A 107 15.39 4.50 18.61
C VAL A 107 14.75 5.52 17.68
N THR A 108 14.87 6.80 17.99
CA THR A 108 14.39 7.91 17.15
C THR A 108 15.56 8.68 16.54
N ALA A 109 15.35 9.28 15.37
CA ALA A 109 16.37 10.12 14.75
C ALA A 109 16.72 11.32 15.66
N GLY A 110 18.01 11.60 15.81
CA GLY A 110 18.53 12.64 16.72
C GLY A 110 18.70 12.19 18.18
N GLN A 111 18.26 10.98 18.54
CA GLN A 111 18.37 10.45 19.89
C GLN A 111 19.81 10.02 20.19
N PRO A 112 20.36 10.34 21.38
CA PRO A 112 21.59 9.74 21.87
C PRO A 112 21.42 8.23 22.03
N VAL A 113 22.36 7.46 21.49
CA VAL A 113 22.35 5.99 21.54
C VAL A 113 23.71 5.44 21.94
N THR A 114 23.68 4.27 22.52
CA THR A 114 24.85 3.47 22.81
C THR A 114 25.08 2.49 21.67
N PHE A 115 26.20 2.62 20.99
CA PHE A 115 26.63 1.70 19.95
C PHE A 115 27.56 0.64 20.54
N VAL A 116 27.16 -0.62 20.45
CA VAL A 116 27.90 -1.76 20.96
C VAL A 116 28.52 -2.51 19.79
N ALA A 117 29.83 -2.62 19.78
CA ALA A 117 30.56 -3.39 18.79
C ALA A 117 31.49 -4.39 19.50
N GLY A 118 31.73 -5.51 18.86
CA GLY A 118 32.70 -6.48 19.36
C GLY A 118 32.24 -7.91 19.23
N ARG A 119 33.18 -8.80 19.49
CA ARG A 119 32.97 -10.23 19.54
C ARG A 119 33.52 -10.73 20.87
N ASP A 120 32.80 -11.63 21.50
CA ASP A 120 33.22 -12.20 22.76
C ASP A 120 34.69 -12.71 22.73
N PRO A 121 35.54 -12.38 23.73
CA PRO A 121 35.22 -11.63 24.96
C PRO A 121 35.32 -10.10 24.89
N VAL A 122 35.64 -9.51 23.73
CA VAL A 122 35.89 -8.06 23.61
C VAL A 122 34.60 -7.34 23.20
N ARG A 123 34.15 -6.42 24.06
CA ARG A 123 33.01 -5.55 23.80
C ARG A 123 33.42 -4.08 23.87
N LEU A 124 33.19 -3.36 22.80
CA LEU A 124 33.42 -1.92 22.70
C LEU A 124 32.08 -1.19 22.77
N THR A 125 31.98 -0.22 23.64
CA THR A 125 30.78 0.62 23.80
C THR A 125 31.12 2.06 23.44
N ILE A 126 30.44 2.63 22.46
CA ILE A 126 30.68 3.99 21.95
C ILE A 126 29.37 4.77 22.03
N ARG A 127 29.44 6.03 22.43
CA ARG A 127 28.29 6.95 22.35
C ARG A 127 28.17 7.52 20.94
N GLY A 128 26.94 7.74 20.52
CA GLY A 128 26.64 8.35 19.22
C GLY A 128 25.22 8.88 19.18
N THR A 129 24.82 9.41 18.03
CA THR A 129 23.48 9.92 17.78
C THR A 129 22.86 9.13 16.64
N ALA A 130 21.67 8.61 16.84
CA ALA A 130 20.93 7.93 15.79
C ALA A 130 20.60 8.91 14.65
N ALA A 131 20.97 8.56 13.44
CA ALA A 131 20.63 9.35 12.25
C ALA A 131 19.27 8.93 11.64
N THR A 132 18.82 7.72 11.95
CA THR A 132 17.52 7.20 11.51
C THR A 132 16.77 6.56 12.68
N ALA A 133 15.45 6.57 12.63
CA ALA A 133 14.62 5.85 13.59
C ALA A 133 14.59 4.36 13.27
N GLY A 134 14.39 3.52 14.29
CA GLY A 134 14.27 2.08 14.11
C GLY A 134 13.59 1.39 15.28
N SER A 135 12.88 0.30 14.97
CA SER A 135 12.31 -0.64 15.93
C SER A 135 13.29 -1.77 16.23
N LEU A 136 12.95 -2.64 17.16
CA LEU A 136 13.76 -3.82 17.48
C LEU A 136 14.11 -4.62 16.22
N GLY A 137 15.38 -5.00 16.08
CA GLY A 137 15.87 -5.77 14.94
C GLY A 137 16.05 -4.96 13.65
N GLN A 138 15.65 -3.69 13.61
CA GLN A 138 15.85 -2.85 12.43
C GLN A 138 17.24 -2.25 12.37
N MET A 139 17.72 -2.08 11.14
CA MET A 139 19.01 -1.48 10.87
C MET A 139 18.90 0.04 10.88
N VAL A 140 19.78 0.71 11.64
CA VAL A 140 19.82 2.15 11.78
C VAL A 140 21.24 2.69 11.54
N TRP A 141 21.31 3.94 11.12
CA TRP A 141 22.56 4.66 11.03
C TRP A 141 22.83 5.42 12.34
N VAL A 142 24.02 5.30 12.87
CA VAL A 142 24.48 6.03 14.05
C VAL A 142 25.67 6.91 13.66
N ARG A 143 25.60 8.19 14.00
CA ARG A 143 26.69 9.13 13.86
C ARG A 143 27.45 9.18 15.18
N LEU A 144 28.73 8.88 15.14
CA LEU A 144 29.63 9.00 16.28
C LEU A 144 30.15 10.45 16.44
N ASP A 145 30.61 10.79 17.62
CA ASP A 145 31.14 12.13 17.93
C ASP A 145 32.31 12.55 17.02
N ALA A 146 33.08 11.58 16.53
CA ALA A 146 34.13 11.79 15.54
C ALA A 146 33.64 12.03 14.10
N GLY A 147 32.34 12.25 13.88
CA GLY A 147 31.75 12.49 12.56
C GLY A 147 31.56 11.22 11.69
N ARG A 148 32.04 10.08 12.11
CA ARG A 148 31.90 8.81 11.41
C ARG A 148 30.46 8.28 11.55
N ARG A 149 29.96 7.66 10.47
CA ARG A 149 28.68 6.98 10.50
C ARG A 149 28.90 5.47 10.51
N LEU A 150 28.21 4.80 11.41
CA LEU A 150 28.19 3.34 11.49
C LEU A 150 26.77 2.84 11.33
N ARG A 151 26.65 1.64 10.81
CA ARG A 151 25.40 0.94 10.64
C ARG A 151 25.31 -0.15 11.70
N GLY A 152 24.14 -0.30 12.31
CA GLY A 152 23.92 -1.33 13.30
C GLY A 152 22.45 -1.67 13.46
N VAL A 153 22.17 -2.71 14.20
CA VAL A 153 20.84 -3.24 14.47
C VAL A 153 20.39 -2.79 15.85
N VAL A 154 19.16 -2.32 15.96
CA VAL A 154 18.54 -1.94 17.24
C VAL A 154 18.29 -3.21 18.06
N THR A 155 18.91 -3.31 19.24
CA THR A 155 18.79 -4.48 20.13
C THR A 155 18.01 -4.18 21.40
N ALA A 156 17.96 -2.90 21.81
CA ALA A 156 17.20 -2.44 22.96
C ALA A 156 16.90 -0.94 22.84
N PRO A 157 16.06 -0.35 23.70
CA PRO A 157 15.87 1.10 23.72
C PRO A 157 17.21 1.85 23.82
N ALA A 158 17.39 2.81 22.91
CA ALA A 158 18.62 3.60 22.78
C ALA A 158 19.92 2.77 22.63
N THR A 159 19.85 1.51 22.23
CA THR A 159 21.00 0.61 22.08
C THR A 159 21.02 0.02 20.67
N VAL A 160 22.17 0.15 20.02
CA VAL A 160 22.41 -0.33 18.66
C VAL A 160 23.65 -1.22 18.68
N SER A 161 23.54 -2.43 18.19
CA SER A 161 24.67 -3.36 18.03
C SER A 161 25.25 -3.27 16.64
N ALA A 162 26.57 -3.37 16.51
CA ALA A 162 27.22 -3.49 15.21
C ALA A 162 26.68 -4.71 14.46
N ASP A 163 26.39 -4.53 13.19
CA ASP A 163 26.13 -5.65 12.31
C ASP A 163 27.45 -6.42 12.08
N THR A 164 27.57 -7.55 12.71
CA THR A 164 28.77 -8.41 12.65
C THR A 164 29.03 -8.98 11.25
N THR A 165 28.06 -8.85 10.35
CA THR A 165 28.16 -9.34 8.95
C THR A 165 29.06 -8.42 8.09
N SER A 166 29.26 -7.16 8.48
CA SER A 166 30.05 -6.17 7.72
C SER A 166 31.53 -6.07 8.16
N LEU A 167 31.98 -6.94 9.05
CA LEU A 167 33.36 -6.97 9.54
C LEU A 167 34.19 -8.15 8.98
N ARG A 168 33.87 -8.58 7.77
CA ARG A 168 34.71 -9.51 6.98
C ARG A 168 35.54 -8.78 5.99
#